data_0ce23cf5fc1936d5bcb86500dc8ff9e3
#
_entry.id   0ce23cf5fc1936d5bcb86500dc8ff9e3
#
_cell.length_a   1.000
_cell.length_b   1.000
_cell.length_c   1.000
_cell.angle_alpha   90.00
_cell.angle_beta   90.00
_cell.angle_gamma   90.00
#
_symmetry.space_group_name_H-M   'P 1'
#
loop_
_entity.id
_entity.type
_entity.pdbx_description
1 polymer ?
#
loop_
_entity_poly.entity_id
_entity_poly.type
_entity_poly.pdbx_seq_one_letter_code
_entity_poly.pdbx_strand_id
1 'polypeptide(L)'
;MVITSIHRSTNLRRAAREHADPVAFCPAFSSCAATFRQRMRILHVSDLHLGRGLGDLSREAEQRAVVAEIVAGAADREVALTIVSGDVFDAFNPPAWAEDLFFELLDGLAAGGRRAVAVIAGNHDSGMRLAAADPLARRLGILLAGDVGDPLRGHDGASGTVRVVPLAPQVARLEVPGADAPIVLGLMPFLSEARVAREGTADFASAGDDGARYTARLGRDLAARAAHRDPRAVNLLTAHQFVTGGAGSDSERRLRLAAFGDIDASAIPVGLDYVALGHLHRPQAIIGAASPTFYAGSPIAYSFSEAGQEKRAVLIDASPGRAAQVSDVPLRGGRPLEIWQVRTLDEARARAATIRERPPIVEIRADLGHTLGVTDSDALFGIPGVTVLSVRDLHDPHPAEQRARAGDELPEMRVEELFRDLWAKKHGAPPDDATVAELASALMEVVRDEDDR
;
A
#
# COMPACT_ATOMS: atom_id res chain seq x y z
N MET A 1 50.84 41.19 -24.33
CA MET A 1 51.16 41.86 -25.59
C MET A 1 49.85 42.14 -26.28
N VAL A 2 49.48 43.40 -26.20
CA VAL A 2 48.89 44.32 -27.13
C VAL A 2 47.38 44.12 -27.35
N ILE A 3 46.45 44.85 -26.64
CA ILE A 3 46.07 46.28 -26.78
C ILE A 3 45.56 46.55 -28.22
N THR A 4 44.26 46.93 -28.39
CA THR A 4 43.74 48.30 -28.58
C THR A 4 42.33 48.14 -29.19
N SER A 5 41.26 48.65 -28.69
CA SER A 5 40.82 50.02 -28.42
C SER A 5 40.25 50.78 -29.64
N ILE A 6 39.14 51.44 -29.36
CA ILE A 6 38.71 52.79 -29.82
C ILE A 6 37.73 52.79 -31.01
N HIS A 7 36.67 53.51 -31.07
CA HIS A 7 36.02 54.69 -30.55
C HIS A 7 34.79 55.08 -31.42
N ARG A 8 33.80 55.69 -30.81
CA ARG A 8 33.03 56.93 -31.16
C ARG A 8 32.29 56.97 -32.49
N SER A 9 31.16 57.60 -32.59
CA SER A 9 30.57 58.85 -32.04
C SER A 9 29.14 59.03 -32.51
N THR A 10 28.29 59.49 -31.66
CA THR A 10 27.67 60.84 -31.56
C THR A 10 26.64 61.27 -32.58
N ASN A 11 25.46 61.65 -32.03
CA ASN A 11 24.58 62.75 -32.30
C ASN A 11 23.75 62.79 -33.57
N LEU A 12 22.44 62.96 -33.42
CA LEU A 12 21.73 64.17 -33.84
C LEU A 12 20.36 64.22 -33.14
N ARG A 13 20.16 65.45 -32.63
CA ARG A 13 18.97 65.97 -31.92
C ARG A 13 17.92 66.45 -32.89
N ARG A 14 16.67 66.50 -32.42
CA ARG A 14 15.72 67.62 -32.46
C ARG A 14 14.40 67.40 -33.18
N ALA A 15 13.40 67.45 -32.33
CA ALA A 15 12.19 68.29 -32.43
C ALA A 15 10.99 67.71 -33.21
N ALA A 16 9.95 67.45 -32.45
CA ALA A 16 8.65 68.16 -32.65
C ALA A 16 7.79 67.87 -31.38
N ARG A 17 7.41 68.94 -30.70
CA ARG A 17 6.26 69.00 -29.78
C ARG A 17 5.03 69.16 -30.62
N GLU A 18 3.92 68.49 -30.24
CA GLU A 18 2.59 69.06 -30.12
C GLU A 18 1.54 68.10 -29.63
N HIS A 19 0.89 68.53 -28.58
CA HIS A 19 -0.46 68.29 -28.10
C HIS A 19 -1.10 66.87 -28.21
N ALA A 20 -1.26 66.17 -27.05
CA ALA A 20 -2.40 65.30 -26.81
C ALA A 20 -2.81 65.41 -25.33
N ASP A 21 -4.11 65.55 -25.10
CA ASP A 21 -4.82 65.76 -23.86
C ASP A 21 -4.61 64.66 -22.83
N PRO A 22 -4.80 64.88 -21.49
CA PRO A 22 -4.65 63.92 -20.45
C PRO A 22 -5.87 63.00 -20.44
N VAL A 23 -5.72 61.82 -20.97
CA VAL A 23 -6.67 60.71 -20.73
C VAL A 23 -6.55 60.27 -19.27
N ALA A 24 -7.66 60.38 -18.56
CA ALA A 24 -7.84 60.04 -17.16
C ALA A 24 -7.33 58.60 -16.88
N PHE A 25 -6.34 58.50 -16.03
CA PHE A 25 -5.82 57.25 -15.49
C PHE A 25 -6.87 56.69 -14.50
N CYS A 26 -7.61 55.70 -14.93
CA CYS A 26 -8.51 54.95 -14.06
C CYS A 26 -7.65 53.96 -13.20
N PRO A 27 -7.55 54.13 -11.88
CA PRO A 27 -6.84 53.18 -11.02
C PRO A 27 -7.79 52.05 -10.61
N ALA A 28 -8.05 51.10 -11.50
CA ALA A 28 -8.81 49.92 -11.20
C ALA A 28 -8.26 48.69 -11.93
N PHE A 29 -6.95 48.49 -11.83
CA PHE A 29 -6.40 47.15 -11.88
C PHE A 29 -5.96 46.75 -10.47
N SER A 30 -6.98 46.56 -9.60
CA SER A 30 -6.80 45.78 -8.43
C SER A 30 -6.37 44.38 -8.91
N SER A 31 -5.10 44.09 -8.70
CA SER A 31 -4.48 42.80 -8.90
C SER A 31 -5.35 41.75 -8.24
N CYS A 32 -6.16 41.07 -9.01
CA CYS A 32 -6.66 39.75 -8.66
C CYS A 32 -5.46 38.82 -8.82
N ALA A 33 -4.52 38.90 -7.87
CA ALA A 33 -3.60 37.85 -7.60
C ALA A 33 -4.50 36.70 -7.13
N ALA A 34 -4.94 35.86 -8.06
CA ALA A 34 -5.38 34.56 -7.75
C ALA A 34 -4.22 33.96 -6.95
N THR A 35 -4.32 33.98 -5.62
CA THR A 35 -3.48 33.21 -4.74
C THR A 35 -3.64 31.79 -5.21
N PHE A 36 -2.67 31.31 -5.98
CA PHE A 36 -2.48 29.89 -6.23
C PHE A 36 -2.25 29.29 -4.85
N ARG A 37 -3.34 28.90 -4.19
CA ARG A 37 -3.23 28.07 -2.98
C ARG A 37 -2.45 26.84 -3.39
N GLN A 38 -1.27 26.70 -2.86
CA GLN A 38 -0.42 25.55 -3.11
C GLN A 38 -1.19 24.31 -2.68
N ARG A 39 -1.44 23.40 -3.62
CA ARG A 39 -2.14 22.16 -3.32
C ARG A 39 -1.27 21.33 -2.39
N MET A 40 -1.88 20.78 -1.35
CA MET A 40 -1.18 19.87 -0.46
C MET A 40 -0.98 18.53 -1.16
N ARG A 41 0.27 18.08 -1.23
CA ARG A 41 0.61 16.77 -1.81
C ARG A 41 0.70 15.72 -0.73
N ILE A 42 0.05 14.60 -0.97
CA ILE A 42 0.01 13.46 -0.08
C ILE A 42 0.46 12.24 -0.88
N LEU A 43 1.33 11.42 -0.33
CA LEU A 43 1.76 10.16 -0.93
C LEU A 43 1.09 9.00 -0.18
N HIS A 44 0.49 8.07 -0.91
CA HIS A 44 -0.12 6.88 -0.37
C HIS A 44 0.60 5.65 -0.92
N VAL A 45 1.09 4.81 0.00
CA VAL A 45 1.67 3.49 -0.23
C VAL A 45 1.05 2.48 0.72
N SER A 46 1.10 1.20 0.40
CA SER A 46 0.61 0.11 1.25
C SER A 46 1.33 -1.19 0.94
N ASP A 47 1.08 -2.21 1.74
CA ASP A 47 1.44 -3.60 1.44
C ASP A 47 2.94 -3.75 1.09
N LEU A 48 3.79 -3.17 1.95
CA LEU A 48 5.25 -3.18 1.76
C LEU A 48 5.82 -4.58 1.92
N HIS A 49 5.23 -5.40 2.81
CA HIS A 49 5.64 -6.75 3.13
C HIS A 49 7.17 -6.89 3.27
N LEU A 50 7.77 -6.00 4.04
CA LEU A 50 9.20 -6.04 4.31
C LEU A 50 9.56 -7.37 4.98
N GLY A 51 10.55 -8.05 4.42
CA GLY A 51 10.90 -9.40 4.85
C GLY A 51 10.40 -10.50 3.92
N ARG A 52 9.43 -10.23 3.04
CA ARG A 52 8.87 -11.22 2.11
C ARG A 52 9.85 -11.58 1.01
N GLY A 53 10.03 -12.90 0.83
CA GLY A 53 10.71 -13.48 -0.33
C GLY A 53 9.74 -13.80 -1.49
N LEU A 54 10.25 -14.51 -2.47
CA LEU A 54 9.46 -15.14 -3.52
C LEU A 54 9.97 -16.58 -3.67
N GLY A 55 9.28 -17.54 -3.06
CA GLY A 55 9.85 -18.86 -2.77
C GLY A 55 11.16 -18.71 -1.98
N ASP A 56 12.22 -19.39 -2.40
CA ASP A 56 13.54 -19.31 -1.75
C ASP A 56 14.35 -18.05 -2.17
N LEU A 57 13.81 -17.21 -3.05
CA LEU A 57 14.51 -16.04 -3.54
C LEU A 57 14.32 -14.86 -2.58
N SER A 58 15.42 -14.36 -2.00
CA SER A 58 15.39 -13.10 -1.23
C SER A 58 15.03 -11.92 -2.12
N ARG A 59 14.15 -11.05 -1.64
CA ARG A 59 13.75 -9.81 -2.30
C ARG A 59 14.29 -8.56 -1.57
N GLU A 60 15.21 -8.73 -0.62
CA GLU A 60 15.74 -7.63 0.21
C GLU A 60 16.29 -6.48 -0.64
N ALA A 61 17.12 -6.77 -1.64
CA ALA A 61 17.71 -5.73 -2.51
C ALA A 61 16.63 -4.91 -3.25
N GLU A 62 15.55 -5.57 -3.68
CA GLU A 62 14.43 -4.90 -4.35
C GLU A 62 13.59 -4.09 -3.38
N GLN A 63 13.37 -4.59 -2.16
CA GLN A 63 12.65 -3.86 -1.12
C GLN A 63 13.44 -2.61 -0.68
N ARG A 64 14.76 -2.70 -0.55
CA ARG A 64 15.63 -1.53 -0.30
C ARG A 64 15.56 -0.52 -1.44
N ALA A 65 15.59 -0.97 -2.69
CA ALA A 65 15.51 -0.10 -3.85
C ALA A 65 14.17 0.65 -3.92
N VAL A 66 13.04 -0.04 -3.71
CA VAL A 66 11.73 0.60 -3.77
C VAL A 66 11.47 1.53 -2.58
N VAL A 67 11.98 1.21 -1.39
CA VAL A 67 11.95 2.12 -0.23
C VAL A 67 12.70 3.42 -0.55
N ALA A 68 13.88 3.33 -1.15
CA ALA A 68 14.64 4.51 -1.58
C ALA A 68 13.86 5.33 -2.64
N GLU A 69 13.18 4.68 -3.59
CA GLU A 69 12.31 5.36 -4.58
C GLU A 69 11.13 6.09 -3.92
N ILE A 70 10.49 5.47 -2.92
CA ILE A 70 9.37 6.09 -2.18
C ILE A 70 9.87 7.34 -1.43
N VAL A 71 10.99 7.24 -0.73
CA VAL A 71 11.59 8.38 0.01
C VAL A 71 11.98 9.52 -0.94
N ALA A 72 12.69 9.19 -2.03
CA ALA A 72 13.06 10.17 -3.05
C ALA A 72 11.82 10.79 -3.70
N GLY A 73 10.82 9.96 -4.06
CA GLY A 73 9.56 10.41 -4.64
C GLY A 73 8.78 11.38 -3.75
N ALA A 74 8.80 11.16 -2.44
CA ALA A 74 8.20 12.07 -1.46
C ALA A 74 8.96 13.40 -1.36
N ALA A 75 10.28 13.35 -1.42
CA ALA A 75 11.13 14.54 -1.36
C ALA A 75 11.00 15.40 -2.64
N ASP A 76 11.14 14.80 -3.81
CA ASP A 76 11.08 15.47 -5.11
C ASP A 76 9.74 16.16 -5.37
N ARG A 77 8.67 15.63 -4.77
CA ARG A 77 7.30 16.16 -4.93
C ARG A 77 6.85 17.03 -3.78
N GLU A 78 7.74 17.33 -2.83
CA GLU A 78 7.44 18.18 -1.66
C GLU A 78 6.17 17.68 -0.94
N VAL A 79 6.09 16.37 -0.69
CA VAL A 79 4.95 15.73 -0.05
C VAL A 79 4.83 16.20 1.40
N ALA A 80 3.63 16.63 1.81
CA ALA A 80 3.34 17.09 3.16
C ALA A 80 3.05 15.92 4.13
N LEU A 81 2.40 14.86 3.63
CA LEU A 81 2.04 13.66 4.38
C LEU A 81 2.29 12.42 3.52
N THR A 82 2.92 11.40 4.11
CA THR A 82 2.92 10.06 3.54
C THR A 82 2.06 9.14 4.39
N ILE A 83 1.16 8.38 3.74
CA ILE A 83 0.30 7.38 4.36
C ILE A 83 0.81 6.00 3.96
N VAL A 84 1.04 5.11 4.94
CA VAL A 84 1.34 3.70 4.77
C VAL A 84 0.14 2.91 5.29
N SER A 85 -0.67 2.37 4.39
CA SER A 85 -1.97 1.79 4.71
C SER A 85 -1.89 0.30 5.08
N GLY A 86 -0.97 -0.08 5.96
CA GLY A 86 -0.84 -1.43 6.54
C GLY A 86 0.04 -2.39 5.74
N ASP A 87 0.17 -3.59 6.29
CA ASP A 87 1.07 -4.67 5.84
C ASP A 87 2.48 -4.15 5.57
N VAL A 88 3.03 -3.54 6.64
CA VAL A 88 4.41 -3.04 6.64
C VAL A 88 5.37 -4.23 6.56
N PHE A 89 5.14 -5.25 7.38
CA PHE A 89 5.93 -6.47 7.43
C PHE A 89 5.16 -7.65 6.85
N ASP A 90 5.88 -8.68 6.39
CA ASP A 90 5.26 -9.91 5.89
C ASP A 90 4.82 -10.85 7.02
N ALA A 91 5.37 -10.70 8.22
CA ALA A 91 5.10 -11.57 9.36
C ALA A 91 5.15 -10.80 10.67
N PHE A 92 4.45 -11.32 11.69
CA PHE A 92 4.45 -10.78 13.07
C PHE A 92 5.87 -10.62 13.65
N ASN A 93 6.81 -11.51 13.29
CA ASN A 93 8.21 -11.45 13.67
C ASN A 93 9.08 -11.25 12.42
N PRO A 94 9.22 -10.02 11.92
CA PRO A 94 10.03 -9.76 10.74
C PRO A 94 11.53 -9.98 11.03
N PRO A 95 12.34 -10.25 10.01
CA PRO A 95 13.79 -10.29 10.18
C PRO A 95 14.32 -8.89 10.51
N ALA A 96 15.38 -8.81 11.29
CA ALA A 96 15.95 -7.54 11.77
C ALA A 96 16.25 -6.53 10.65
N TRP A 97 16.71 -6.98 9.49
CA TRP A 97 16.97 -6.10 8.36
C TRP A 97 15.69 -5.42 7.81
N ALA A 98 14.52 -6.08 7.94
CA ALA A 98 13.25 -5.50 7.53
C ALA A 98 12.78 -4.41 8.51
N GLU A 99 13.00 -4.61 9.81
CA GLU A 99 12.76 -3.58 10.83
C GLU A 99 13.69 -2.37 10.60
N ASP A 100 14.96 -2.61 10.34
CA ASP A 100 15.95 -1.58 10.04
C ASP A 100 15.52 -0.75 8.81
N LEU A 101 15.15 -1.43 7.73
CA LEU A 101 14.65 -0.79 6.51
C LEU A 101 13.37 0.02 6.74
N PHE A 102 12.48 -0.45 7.62
CA PHE A 102 11.28 0.31 7.99
C PHE A 102 11.66 1.60 8.73
N PHE A 103 12.62 1.57 9.64
CA PHE A 103 13.08 2.78 10.31
C PHE A 103 13.82 3.74 9.37
N GLU A 104 14.60 3.23 8.41
CA GLU A 104 15.17 4.04 7.32
C GLU A 104 14.07 4.74 6.49
N LEU A 105 12.98 4.02 6.16
CA LEU A 105 11.83 4.59 5.47
C LEU A 105 11.19 5.71 6.28
N LEU A 106 10.91 5.49 7.56
CA LEU A 106 10.28 6.48 8.44
C LEU A 106 11.12 7.75 8.57
N ASP A 107 12.43 7.61 8.80
CA ASP A 107 13.34 8.74 8.93
C ASP A 107 13.41 9.56 7.63
N GLY A 108 13.57 8.86 6.50
CA GLY A 108 13.61 9.50 5.18
C GLY A 108 12.30 10.23 4.84
N LEU A 109 11.16 9.65 5.16
CA LEU A 109 9.84 10.25 4.91
C LEU A 109 9.58 11.44 5.83
N ALA A 110 9.89 11.34 7.12
CA ALA A 110 9.67 12.41 8.09
C ALA A 110 10.57 13.63 7.85
N ALA A 111 11.73 13.44 7.24
CA ALA A 111 12.69 14.51 6.93
C ALA A 111 13.01 15.41 8.15
N GLY A 112 13.29 14.77 9.30
CA GLY A 112 13.56 15.48 10.56
C GLY A 112 12.32 16.18 11.13
N GLY A 113 11.13 15.67 10.88
CA GLY A 113 9.86 16.19 11.38
C GLY A 113 9.21 17.29 10.53
N ARG A 114 9.75 17.59 9.36
CA ARG A 114 9.16 18.58 8.44
C ARG A 114 7.98 18.04 7.65
N ARG A 115 7.86 16.73 7.51
CA ARG A 115 6.78 16.03 6.82
C ARG A 115 6.08 15.08 7.79
N ALA A 116 4.77 14.96 7.66
CA ALA A 116 4.02 13.99 8.45
C ALA A 116 4.11 12.60 7.81
N VAL A 117 4.12 11.58 8.66
CA VAL A 117 4.02 10.18 8.24
C VAL A 117 2.94 9.50 9.08
N ALA A 118 2.06 8.76 8.45
CA ALA A 118 1.04 7.99 9.15
C ALA A 118 1.10 6.53 8.70
N VAL A 119 1.23 5.63 9.65
CA VAL A 119 1.32 4.19 9.41
C VAL A 119 0.26 3.50 10.24
N ILE A 120 -0.49 2.61 9.62
CA ILE A 120 -1.42 1.71 10.31
C ILE A 120 -0.92 0.27 10.20
N ALA A 121 -1.27 -0.59 11.14
CA ALA A 121 -1.01 -2.02 11.02
C ALA A 121 -2.00 -2.68 10.05
N GLY A 122 -1.51 -3.62 9.26
CA GLY A 122 -2.29 -4.54 8.45
C GLY A 122 -2.50 -5.88 9.15
N ASN A 123 -2.99 -6.87 8.39
CA ASN A 123 -3.26 -8.22 8.93
C ASN A 123 -2.00 -9.11 9.07
N HIS A 124 -0.89 -8.72 8.46
CA HIS A 124 0.42 -9.36 8.62
C HIS A 124 1.24 -8.76 9.76
N ASP A 125 0.90 -7.55 10.21
CA ASP A 125 1.66 -6.82 11.22
C ASP A 125 1.29 -7.24 12.64
N SER A 126 2.28 -7.21 13.53
CA SER A 126 2.03 -7.12 14.97
C SER A 126 1.77 -5.66 15.35
N GLY A 127 0.52 -5.32 15.67
CA GLY A 127 0.13 -3.96 16.04
C GLY A 127 0.95 -3.41 17.21
N MET A 128 1.19 -4.22 18.25
CA MET A 128 2.01 -3.83 19.39
C MET A 128 3.46 -3.54 19.00
N ARG A 129 4.06 -4.36 18.14
CA ARG A 129 5.44 -4.17 17.67
C ARG A 129 5.54 -2.92 16.81
N LEU A 130 4.60 -2.71 15.89
CA LEU A 130 4.55 -1.52 15.04
C LEU A 130 4.46 -0.25 15.90
N ALA A 131 3.59 -0.23 16.91
CA ALA A 131 3.38 0.91 17.79
C ALA A 131 4.50 1.10 18.84
N ALA A 132 5.38 0.12 19.04
CA ALA A 132 6.44 0.19 20.07
C ALA A 132 7.38 1.39 19.90
N ALA A 133 7.60 1.82 18.64
CA ALA A 133 8.45 2.98 18.32
C ALA A 133 7.75 4.35 18.53
N ASP A 134 6.43 4.40 18.83
CA ASP A 134 5.66 5.66 18.98
C ASP A 134 6.34 6.71 19.87
N PRO A 135 6.94 6.38 21.03
CA PRO A 135 7.55 7.39 21.89
C PRO A 135 8.67 8.21 21.23
N LEU A 136 9.33 7.64 20.25
CA LEU A 136 10.38 8.31 19.46
C LEU A 136 9.82 8.88 18.16
N ALA A 137 9.04 8.08 17.45
CA ALA A 137 8.46 8.38 16.13
C ALA A 137 7.59 9.64 16.15
N ARG A 138 6.71 9.79 17.15
CA ARG A 138 5.82 10.96 17.24
C ARG A 138 6.55 12.30 17.37
N ARG A 139 7.80 12.32 17.91
CA ARG A 139 8.62 13.53 17.98
C ARG A 139 9.02 14.05 16.60
N LEU A 140 8.98 13.18 15.60
CA LEU A 140 9.22 13.48 14.20
C LEU A 140 7.93 13.65 13.39
N GLY A 141 6.78 13.79 14.05
CA GLY A 141 5.49 13.89 13.35
C GLY A 141 5.02 12.60 12.69
N ILE A 142 5.51 11.46 13.19
CA ILE A 142 5.14 10.11 12.70
C ILE A 142 4.06 9.56 13.63
N LEU A 143 2.94 9.13 13.06
CA LEU A 143 1.82 8.47 13.73
C LEU A 143 1.90 6.98 13.44
N LEU A 144 1.94 6.17 14.49
CA LEU A 144 1.91 4.70 14.39
C LEU A 144 0.63 4.20 15.06
N ALA A 145 -0.29 3.63 14.29
CA ALA A 145 -1.53 3.05 14.82
C ALA A 145 -1.46 1.53 14.67
N GLY A 146 -1.22 0.83 15.77
CA GLY A 146 -1.08 -0.62 15.80
C GLY A 146 -2.43 -1.32 15.88
N ASP A 147 -3.24 -1.00 16.86
CA ASP A 147 -4.51 -1.66 17.13
C ASP A 147 -5.69 -0.71 17.07
N VAL A 148 -6.86 -1.23 16.68
CA VAL A 148 -8.12 -0.47 16.67
C VAL A 148 -8.48 -0.07 18.11
N GLY A 149 -8.66 1.24 18.33
CA GLY A 149 -9.02 1.80 19.64
C GLY A 149 -7.83 2.30 20.46
N ASP A 150 -6.59 2.04 20.06
CA ASP A 150 -5.42 2.60 20.73
C ASP A 150 -5.43 4.13 20.65
N PRO A 151 -5.22 4.85 21.76
CA PRO A 151 -5.22 6.29 21.73
C PRO A 151 -3.99 6.84 21.01
N LEU A 152 -4.19 7.72 20.06
CA LEU A 152 -3.09 8.52 19.50
C LEU A 152 -2.58 9.51 20.55
N ARG A 153 -1.27 9.67 20.59
CA ARG A 153 -0.61 10.64 21.46
C ARG A 153 -0.19 11.86 20.67
N GLY A 154 -0.49 13.03 21.22
CA GLY A 154 -0.13 14.31 20.61
C GLY A 154 1.35 14.62 20.69
N HIS A 155 1.77 15.55 19.85
CA HIS A 155 3.08 16.18 19.89
C HIS A 155 2.98 17.63 19.42
N ASP A 156 3.41 18.57 20.25
CA ASP A 156 3.31 20.01 19.92
C ASP A 156 4.28 20.45 18.82
N GLY A 157 5.27 19.62 18.52
CA GLY A 157 6.30 19.94 17.54
C GLY A 157 7.28 21.03 18.02
N ALA A 158 8.46 21.09 17.44
CA ALA A 158 9.33 22.25 17.50
C ALA A 158 8.97 23.24 16.39
N SER A 159 9.51 24.45 16.43
CA SER A 159 9.32 25.40 15.33
C SER A 159 9.80 24.79 14.00
N GLY A 160 8.94 24.77 13.01
CA GLY A 160 9.22 24.20 11.69
C GLY A 160 9.07 22.68 11.59
N THR A 161 8.46 22.04 12.57
CA THR A 161 8.11 20.61 12.52
C THR A 161 6.61 20.38 12.63
N VAL A 162 6.18 19.17 12.25
CA VAL A 162 4.78 18.74 12.30
C VAL A 162 4.26 18.78 13.72
N ARG A 163 3.05 19.35 13.91
CA ARG A 163 2.29 19.27 15.13
C ARG A 163 1.17 18.27 14.99
N VAL A 164 1.01 17.41 15.99
CA VAL A 164 -0.02 16.37 16.04
C VAL A 164 -0.98 16.66 17.19
N VAL A 165 -2.24 16.91 16.88
CA VAL A 165 -3.30 17.17 17.87
C VAL A 165 -4.33 16.04 17.79
N PRO A 166 -4.39 15.13 18.78
CA PRO A 166 -5.43 14.12 18.85
C PRO A 166 -6.82 14.76 18.98
N LEU A 167 -7.77 14.31 18.18
CA LEU A 167 -9.18 14.73 18.24
C LEU A 167 -10.06 13.66 18.87
N ALA A 168 -9.75 12.39 18.64
CA ALA A 168 -10.42 11.21 19.17
C ALA A 168 -9.45 10.01 19.12
N PRO A 169 -9.82 8.84 19.66
CA PRO A 169 -9.06 7.62 19.40
C PRO A 169 -8.85 7.45 17.90
N GLN A 170 -7.58 7.38 17.47
CA GLN A 170 -7.17 7.20 16.08
C GLN A 170 -7.69 8.26 15.09
N VAL A 171 -7.94 9.47 15.57
CA VAL A 171 -8.17 10.65 14.73
C VAL A 171 -7.26 11.78 15.20
N ALA A 172 -6.49 12.33 14.29
CA ALA A 172 -5.60 13.44 14.58
C ALA A 172 -5.77 14.59 13.57
N ARG A 173 -5.55 15.80 14.07
CA ARG A 173 -5.30 16.98 13.27
C ARG A 173 -3.80 17.17 13.15
N LEU A 174 -3.31 17.29 11.93
CA LEU A 174 -1.92 17.51 11.62
C LEU A 174 -1.75 18.93 11.09
N GLU A 175 -0.77 19.63 11.65
CA GLU A 175 -0.34 20.93 11.16
C GLU A 175 1.09 20.74 10.61
N VAL A 176 1.19 20.76 9.27
CA VAL A 176 2.45 20.47 8.57
C VAL A 176 3.08 21.80 8.16
N PRO A 177 4.37 22.01 8.43
CA PRO A 177 5.07 23.23 8.06
C PRO A 177 4.97 23.52 6.56
N GLY A 178 4.62 24.76 6.21
CA GLY A 178 4.46 25.18 4.81
C GLY A 178 3.17 24.75 4.12
N ALA A 179 2.31 23.99 4.79
CA ALA A 179 1.00 23.63 4.25
C ALA A 179 -0.02 24.75 4.49
N ASP A 180 -0.84 25.05 3.49
CA ASP A 180 -1.85 26.12 3.56
C ASP A 180 -3.08 25.76 4.42
N ALA A 181 -3.26 24.50 4.73
CA ALA A 181 -4.37 23.98 5.53
C ALA A 181 -3.92 22.82 6.41
N PRO A 182 -4.59 22.59 7.55
CA PRO A 182 -4.35 21.39 8.32
C PRO A 182 -4.95 20.15 7.65
N ILE A 183 -4.53 18.99 8.13
CA ILE A 183 -5.10 17.69 7.75
C ILE A 183 -5.89 17.16 8.95
N VAL A 184 -7.08 16.61 8.72
CA VAL A 184 -7.76 15.74 9.67
C VAL A 184 -7.65 14.32 9.11
N LEU A 185 -7.00 13.44 9.85
CA LEU A 185 -6.72 12.07 9.43
C LEU A 185 -7.33 11.08 10.40
N GLY A 186 -8.21 10.21 9.91
CA GLY A 186 -8.68 9.02 10.60
C GLY A 186 -7.79 7.83 10.25
N LEU A 187 -7.41 7.04 11.26
CA LEU A 187 -6.56 5.86 11.15
C LEU A 187 -7.38 4.63 11.55
N MET A 188 -7.48 3.64 10.66
CA MET A 188 -8.20 2.39 10.90
C MET A 188 -7.28 1.22 10.62
N PRO A 189 -6.48 0.75 11.60
CA PRO A 189 -5.72 -0.49 11.49
C PRO A 189 -6.62 -1.68 11.16
N PHE A 190 -6.01 -2.78 10.75
CA PHE A 190 -6.74 -4.00 10.49
C PHE A 190 -7.54 -4.44 11.72
N LEU A 191 -8.82 -4.69 11.51
CA LEU A 191 -9.72 -5.24 12.53
C LEU A 191 -9.98 -6.70 12.19
N SER A 192 -9.46 -7.62 13.00
CA SER A 192 -9.69 -9.04 12.80
C SER A 192 -11.11 -9.46 13.24
N GLU A 193 -11.64 -10.47 12.58
CA GLU A 193 -12.91 -11.10 12.93
C GLU A 193 -12.87 -11.68 14.36
N ALA A 194 -11.74 -12.28 14.73
CA ALA A 194 -11.51 -12.83 16.06
C ALA A 194 -11.61 -11.75 17.16
N ARG A 195 -11.16 -10.54 16.88
CA ARG A 195 -11.29 -9.42 17.81
C ARG A 195 -12.74 -8.99 17.97
N VAL A 196 -13.49 -8.87 16.88
CA VAL A 196 -14.92 -8.53 16.95
C VAL A 196 -15.71 -9.59 17.69
N ALA A 197 -15.39 -10.87 17.50
CA ALA A 197 -16.02 -11.98 18.22
C ALA A 197 -15.73 -11.93 19.73
N ARG A 198 -14.52 -11.54 20.15
CA ARG A 198 -14.14 -11.40 21.57
C ARG A 198 -14.80 -10.19 22.24
N GLU A 199 -14.93 -9.09 21.55
CA GLU A 199 -15.56 -7.87 22.07
C GLU A 199 -17.08 -7.99 22.15
N GLY A 200 -17.66 -9.13 21.74
CA GLY A 200 -19.08 -9.43 21.74
C GLY A 200 -19.74 -9.11 23.08
N THR A 201 -20.29 -7.91 23.18
CA THR A 201 -21.11 -7.46 24.31
C THR A 201 -22.52 -8.01 24.14
N ALA A 202 -23.27 -8.09 25.25
CA ALA A 202 -24.62 -8.63 25.34
C ALA A 202 -25.64 -8.07 24.31
N ASP A 203 -25.33 -6.92 23.70
CA ASP A 203 -26.18 -6.26 22.70
C ASP A 203 -26.22 -6.97 21.34
N PHE A 204 -25.31 -7.92 21.08
CA PHE A 204 -25.21 -8.65 19.82
C PHE A 204 -25.74 -10.08 19.89
N ALA A 205 -26.29 -10.52 21.00
CA ALA A 205 -26.76 -11.90 21.20
C ALA A 205 -27.93 -12.33 20.30
N SER A 206 -28.52 -11.41 19.52
CA SER A 206 -29.71 -11.68 18.71
C SER A 206 -29.47 -11.79 17.19
N ALA A 207 -28.28 -11.52 16.69
CA ALA A 207 -27.98 -11.63 15.27
C ALA A 207 -27.15 -12.90 15.01
N GLY A 208 -27.75 -13.89 14.40
CA GLY A 208 -27.11 -15.18 14.07
C GLY A 208 -26.14 -15.14 12.89
N ASP A 209 -25.63 -13.95 12.50
CA ASP A 209 -24.71 -13.77 11.39
C ASP A 209 -23.51 -12.93 11.86
N ASP A 210 -22.41 -13.62 12.08
CA ASP A 210 -21.13 -13.02 12.51
C ASP A 210 -20.57 -12.04 11.44
N GLY A 211 -20.84 -12.31 10.16
CA GLY A 211 -20.44 -11.41 9.06
C GLY A 211 -21.15 -10.06 9.11
N ALA A 212 -22.45 -10.06 9.35
CA ALA A 212 -23.22 -8.82 9.51
C ALA A 212 -22.73 -7.99 10.71
N ARG A 213 -22.35 -8.66 11.80
CA ARG A 213 -21.77 -7.99 12.99
C ARG A 213 -20.44 -7.33 12.68
N TYR A 214 -19.55 -8.05 12.01
CA TYR A 214 -18.25 -7.56 11.60
C TYR A 214 -18.37 -6.34 10.69
N THR A 215 -19.17 -6.45 9.63
CA THR A 215 -19.42 -5.35 8.69
C THR A 215 -20.04 -4.13 9.37
N ALA A 216 -21.01 -4.34 10.28
CA ALA A 216 -21.64 -3.26 11.05
C ALA A 216 -20.64 -2.59 12.01
N ARG A 217 -19.72 -3.35 12.62
CA ARG A 217 -18.66 -2.80 13.46
C ARG A 217 -17.71 -1.95 12.65
N LEU A 218 -17.21 -2.44 11.52
CA LEU A 218 -16.33 -1.69 10.62
C LEU A 218 -16.96 -0.40 10.14
N GLY A 219 -18.22 -0.46 9.68
CA GLY A 219 -18.94 0.74 9.24
C GLY A 219 -19.07 1.79 10.34
N ARG A 220 -19.37 1.39 11.57
CA ARG A 220 -19.40 2.31 12.72
C ARG A 220 -18.04 2.93 13.02
N ASP A 221 -16.99 2.13 12.99
CA ASP A 221 -15.63 2.59 13.29
C ASP A 221 -15.11 3.57 12.22
N LEU A 222 -15.40 3.33 10.94
CA LEU A 222 -15.11 4.25 9.86
C LEU A 222 -15.91 5.56 9.99
N ALA A 223 -17.21 5.47 10.28
CA ALA A 223 -18.09 6.63 10.47
C ALA A 223 -17.66 7.48 11.67
N ALA A 224 -17.26 6.85 12.78
CA ALA A 224 -16.78 7.55 13.96
C ALA A 224 -15.54 8.40 13.67
N ARG A 225 -14.58 7.86 12.88
CA ARG A 225 -13.39 8.61 12.47
C ARG A 225 -13.74 9.77 11.53
N ALA A 226 -14.62 9.52 10.57
CA ALA A 226 -15.08 10.53 9.63
C ALA A 226 -15.94 11.63 10.27
N ALA A 227 -16.50 11.42 11.48
CA ALA A 227 -17.30 12.42 12.18
C ALA A 227 -16.50 13.67 12.59
N HIS A 228 -15.16 13.57 12.67
CA HIS A 228 -14.28 14.67 13.08
C HIS A 228 -13.83 15.58 11.92
N ARG A 229 -14.47 15.50 10.75
CA ARG A 229 -14.16 16.34 9.59
C ARG A 229 -14.22 17.83 9.92
N ASP A 230 -13.26 18.58 9.41
CA ASP A 230 -13.24 20.05 9.44
C ASP A 230 -13.31 20.59 8.00
N PRO A 231 -14.29 21.41 7.61
CA PRO A 231 -14.39 21.95 6.26
C PRO A 231 -13.22 22.86 5.87
N ARG A 232 -12.39 23.26 6.83
CA ARG A 232 -11.18 24.07 6.61
C ARG A 232 -9.92 23.20 6.53
N ALA A 233 -10.03 21.90 6.70
CA ALA A 233 -8.94 20.92 6.63
C ALA A 233 -9.09 20.03 5.40
N VAL A 234 -7.99 19.40 4.99
CA VAL A 234 -8.04 18.21 4.13
C VAL A 234 -8.42 17.01 4.98
N ASN A 235 -9.53 16.36 4.65
CA ASN A 235 -10.13 15.29 5.44
C ASN A 235 -9.82 13.94 4.83
N LEU A 236 -9.05 13.13 5.52
CA LEU A 236 -8.53 11.86 5.04
C LEU A 236 -8.92 10.71 5.98
N LEU A 237 -9.00 9.52 5.42
CA LEU A 237 -9.13 8.27 6.16
C LEU A 237 -8.14 7.26 5.58
N THR A 238 -7.47 6.49 6.42
CA THR A 238 -6.74 5.30 5.97
C THR A 238 -7.27 4.07 6.67
N ALA A 239 -7.38 2.96 5.92
CA ALA A 239 -7.85 1.69 6.44
C ALA A 239 -7.13 0.52 5.75
N HIS A 240 -6.94 -0.58 6.49
CA HIS A 240 -6.40 -1.82 5.93
C HIS A 240 -7.50 -2.87 5.99
N GLN A 241 -8.30 -2.97 4.91
CA GLN A 241 -9.50 -3.81 4.87
C GLN A 241 -9.84 -4.18 3.41
N PHE A 242 -10.51 -5.32 3.24
CA PHE A 242 -11.09 -5.67 1.95
C PHE A 242 -12.42 -4.94 1.74
N VAL A 243 -12.53 -4.21 0.62
CA VAL A 243 -13.75 -3.52 0.21
C VAL A 243 -14.30 -4.20 -1.05
N THR A 244 -15.58 -4.56 -1.03
CA THR A 244 -16.27 -5.20 -2.17
C THR A 244 -16.10 -4.39 -3.44
N GLY A 245 -15.79 -5.07 -4.54
CA GLY A 245 -15.51 -4.46 -5.84
C GLY A 245 -14.00 -4.30 -6.11
N GLY A 246 -13.14 -4.56 -5.14
CA GLY A 246 -11.70 -4.69 -5.34
C GLY A 246 -11.33 -6.04 -5.96
N ALA A 247 -10.34 -6.04 -6.86
CA ALA A 247 -9.77 -7.24 -7.46
C ALA A 247 -8.50 -7.63 -6.71
N GLY A 248 -8.46 -8.80 -6.10
CA GLY A 248 -7.31 -9.37 -5.41
C GLY A 248 -6.33 -10.10 -6.32
N SER A 249 -5.22 -10.55 -5.76
CA SER A 249 -4.25 -11.48 -6.34
C SER A 249 -4.02 -12.68 -5.40
N ASP A 250 -3.16 -13.63 -5.79
CA ASP A 250 -2.89 -14.82 -4.95
C ASP A 250 -1.90 -14.52 -3.82
N SER A 251 -1.40 -13.30 -3.73
CA SER A 251 -0.41 -12.89 -2.74
C SER A 251 -1.01 -12.30 -1.47
N GLU A 252 -2.30 -11.95 -1.47
CA GLU A 252 -3.01 -11.51 -0.27
C GLU A 252 -3.40 -12.70 0.60
N ARG A 253 -3.19 -12.57 1.91
CA ARG A 253 -3.68 -13.56 2.87
C ARG A 253 -5.19 -13.49 2.99
N ARG A 254 -5.87 -14.41 2.33
CA ARG A 254 -7.31 -14.62 2.54
C ARG A 254 -7.54 -15.67 3.62
N LEU A 255 -7.22 -15.35 4.87
CA LEU A 255 -7.65 -16.14 6.01
C LEU A 255 -9.16 -15.94 6.21
N ARG A 256 -9.96 -16.59 5.37
CA ARG A 256 -11.40 -16.71 5.63
C ARG A 256 -11.65 -17.88 6.57
N LEU A 257 -11.61 -17.64 7.88
CA LEU A 257 -12.08 -18.59 8.89
C LEU A 257 -13.60 -18.84 8.79
N ALA A 258 -14.33 -17.91 8.19
CA ALA A 258 -15.74 -18.03 7.80
C ALA A 258 -16.03 -17.01 6.71
N ALA A 259 -17.19 -17.09 6.04
CA ALA A 259 -17.63 -16.14 5.03
C ALA A 259 -18.04 -14.78 5.65
N PHE A 260 -17.13 -14.16 6.42
CA PHE A 260 -17.37 -12.84 7.00
C PHE A 260 -17.20 -11.77 5.93
N GLY A 261 -18.10 -10.81 5.96
CA GLY A 261 -18.37 -9.93 4.86
C GLY A 261 -17.23 -8.98 4.54
N ASP A 262 -16.98 -8.88 3.27
CA ASP A 262 -16.29 -7.73 2.68
C ASP A 262 -17.02 -6.44 3.09
N ILE A 263 -16.31 -5.35 3.26
CA ILE A 263 -16.97 -4.05 3.46
C ILE A 263 -17.61 -3.64 2.14
N ASP A 264 -18.91 -3.39 2.12
CA ASP A 264 -19.53 -2.78 0.96
C ASP A 264 -18.97 -1.37 0.73
N ALA A 265 -18.75 -1.01 -0.54
CA ALA A 265 -18.22 0.32 -0.89
C ALA A 265 -19.11 1.47 -0.36
N SER A 266 -20.42 1.23 -0.15
CA SER A 266 -21.35 2.20 0.44
C SER A 266 -21.10 2.48 1.93
N ALA A 267 -20.35 1.62 2.63
CA ALA A 267 -19.96 1.83 4.02
C ALA A 267 -18.81 2.86 4.16
N ILE A 268 -18.16 3.23 3.05
CA ILE A 268 -17.17 4.31 3.05
C ILE A 268 -17.85 5.64 3.33
N PRO A 269 -17.43 6.39 4.37
CA PRO A 269 -18.11 7.62 4.78
C PRO A 269 -18.07 8.71 3.71
N VAL A 270 -19.14 9.49 3.61
CA VAL A 270 -19.24 10.64 2.70
C VAL A 270 -18.42 11.83 3.20
N GLY A 271 -17.95 12.67 2.28
CA GLY A 271 -17.35 13.98 2.59
C GLY A 271 -15.92 13.91 3.08
N LEU A 272 -15.21 12.83 2.79
CA LEU A 272 -13.77 12.75 2.87
C LEU A 272 -13.17 13.18 1.51
N ASP A 273 -12.05 13.87 1.55
CA ASP A 273 -11.35 14.28 0.33
C ASP A 273 -10.64 13.10 -0.32
N TYR A 274 -10.21 12.10 0.50
CA TYR A 274 -9.59 10.87 0.03
C TYR A 274 -9.62 9.76 1.11
N VAL A 275 -9.76 8.51 0.67
CA VAL A 275 -9.65 7.31 1.49
C VAL A 275 -8.52 6.44 0.94
N ALA A 276 -7.51 6.21 1.77
CA ALA A 276 -6.33 5.40 1.49
C ALA A 276 -6.55 3.97 2.00
N LEU A 277 -6.60 3.00 1.10
CA LEU A 277 -6.78 1.59 1.45
C LEU A 277 -5.50 0.79 1.21
N GLY A 278 -5.22 -0.16 2.11
CA GLY A 278 -4.29 -1.27 1.92
C GLY A 278 -5.03 -2.61 2.01
N HIS A 279 -4.32 -3.69 1.80
CA HIS A 279 -4.72 -5.09 1.77
C HIS A 279 -4.71 -5.71 0.36
N LEU A 280 -5.14 -5.00 -0.68
CA LEU A 280 -5.11 -5.51 -2.04
C LEU A 280 -3.83 -5.03 -2.77
N HIS A 281 -3.07 -5.99 -3.31
CA HIS A 281 -1.77 -5.72 -3.95
C HIS A 281 -1.90 -5.09 -5.34
N ARG A 282 -3.11 -5.13 -5.92
CA ARG A 282 -3.38 -4.48 -7.20
C ARG A 282 -3.79 -3.02 -6.99
N PRO A 283 -3.04 -2.04 -7.55
CA PRO A 283 -3.42 -0.63 -7.50
C PRO A 283 -4.74 -0.39 -8.23
N GLN A 284 -5.74 0.16 -7.56
CA GLN A 284 -7.09 0.34 -8.13
C GLN A 284 -7.95 1.34 -7.36
N ALA A 285 -8.92 1.96 -8.06
CA ALA A 285 -9.97 2.74 -7.45
C ALA A 285 -11.16 1.85 -7.09
N ILE A 286 -11.85 2.16 -5.99
CA ILE A 286 -13.10 1.51 -5.62
C ILE A 286 -14.27 2.33 -6.19
N ILE A 287 -14.97 1.72 -7.12
CA ILE A 287 -16.13 2.33 -7.77
C ILE A 287 -17.35 2.18 -6.86
N GLY A 288 -18.15 3.24 -6.75
CA GLY A 288 -19.36 3.26 -5.92
C GLY A 288 -19.15 3.71 -4.47
N ALA A 289 -17.91 3.92 -4.04
CA ALA A 289 -17.62 4.55 -2.75
C ALA A 289 -18.08 6.03 -2.76
N ALA A 290 -18.61 6.49 -1.62
CA ALA A 290 -19.14 7.84 -1.47
C ALA A 290 -18.05 8.95 -1.41
N SER A 291 -16.81 8.58 -1.15
CA SER A 291 -15.62 9.43 -1.19
C SER A 291 -14.57 8.79 -2.09
N PRO A 292 -13.64 9.55 -2.72
CA PRO A 292 -12.56 9.01 -3.54
C PRO A 292 -11.74 7.98 -2.76
N THR A 293 -11.79 6.71 -3.17
CA THR A 293 -11.25 5.57 -2.42
C THR A 293 -10.33 4.74 -3.33
N PHE A 294 -9.11 4.48 -2.87
CA PHE A 294 -8.09 3.80 -3.67
C PHE A 294 -7.27 2.83 -2.84
N TYR A 295 -6.93 1.69 -3.44
CA TYR A 295 -5.82 0.84 -3.04
C TYR A 295 -4.54 1.31 -3.74
N ALA A 296 -3.48 1.55 -2.98
CA ALA A 296 -2.17 1.84 -3.56
C ALA A 296 -1.54 0.60 -4.19
N GLY A 297 -1.85 -0.56 -3.64
CA GLY A 297 -1.25 -1.83 -3.99
C GLY A 297 0.16 -2.00 -3.41
N SER A 298 0.71 -3.20 -3.56
CA SER A 298 2.07 -3.49 -3.13
C SER A 298 3.10 -2.79 -4.02
N PRO A 299 4.24 -2.34 -3.46
CA PRO A 299 5.24 -1.58 -4.22
C PRO A 299 6.08 -2.45 -5.16
N ILE A 300 6.14 -3.76 -4.93
CA ILE A 300 6.71 -4.77 -5.82
C ILE A 300 5.73 -5.94 -5.96
N ALA A 301 5.84 -6.74 -7.02
CA ALA A 301 5.00 -7.92 -7.20
C ALA A 301 5.50 -9.06 -6.31
N TYR A 302 4.62 -9.70 -5.57
CA TYR A 302 4.91 -10.80 -4.65
C TYR A 302 4.42 -12.18 -5.12
N SER A 303 3.64 -12.21 -6.21
CA SER A 303 3.11 -13.43 -6.82
C SER A 303 3.08 -13.32 -8.34
N PHE A 304 3.17 -14.46 -9.05
CA PHE A 304 3.00 -14.49 -10.50
C PHE A 304 1.58 -14.13 -10.96
N SER A 305 0.59 -14.13 -10.09
CA SER A 305 -0.73 -13.55 -10.40
C SER A 305 -0.69 -12.03 -10.59
N GLU A 306 0.37 -11.38 -10.13
CA GLU A 306 0.64 -9.96 -10.33
C GLU A 306 1.55 -9.69 -11.54
N ALA A 307 1.90 -10.71 -12.32
CA ALA A 307 2.75 -10.57 -13.51
C ALA A 307 2.15 -9.55 -14.49
N GLY A 308 2.99 -8.63 -14.96
CA GLY A 308 2.56 -7.57 -15.88
C GLY A 308 1.82 -6.39 -15.23
N GLN A 309 1.62 -6.38 -13.91
CA GLN A 309 1.09 -5.19 -13.21
C GLN A 309 2.18 -4.12 -13.06
N GLU A 310 1.81 -2.88 -13.37
CA GLU A 310 2.66 -1.73 -13.05
C GLU A 310 2.49 -1.37 -11.57
N LYS A 311 3.58 -1.40 -10.82
CA LYS A 311 3.62 -1.03 -9.41
C LYS A 311 3.83 0.47 -9.26
N ARG A 312 3.13 1.07 -8.27
CA ARG A 312 3.12 2.53 -8.10
C ARG A 312 2.80 2.92 -6.66
N ALA A 313 3.20 4.12 -6.28
CA ALA A 313 2.57 4.86 -5.19
C ALA A 313 1.49 5.77 -5.77
N VAL A 314 0.56 6.21 -4.95
CA VAL A 314 -0.51 7.14 -5.34
C VAL A 314 -0.16 8.53 -4.81
N LEU A 315 -0.11 9.52 -5.70
CA LEU A 315 0.06 10.93 -5.34
C LEU A 315 -1.29 11.63 -5.37
N ILE A 316 -1.62 12.31 -4.30
CA ILE A 316 -2.88 13.01 -4.10
C ILE A 316 -2.59 14.50 -3.96
N ASP A 317 -3.13 15.32 -4.85
CA ASP A 317 -3.17 16.77 -4.73
C ASP A 317 -4.52 17.17 -4.11
N ALA A 318 -4.50 17.60 -2.85
CA ALA A 318 -5.70 17.91 -2.08
C ALA A 318 -5.77 19.38 -1.64
N SER A 319 -6.98 19.87 -1.47
CA SER A 319 -7.27 21.18 -0.89
C SER A 319 -8.64 21.13 -0.22
N PRO A 320 -8.86 21.82 0.91
CA PRO A 320 -10.14 21.80 1.61
C PRO A 320 -11.32 22.13 0.70
N GLY A 321 -12.38 21.32 0.75
CA GLY A 321 -13.61 21.54 0.01
C GLY A 321 -13.52 21.37 -1.50
N ARG A 322 -12.48 20.70 -2.00
CA ARG A 322 -12.31 20.37 -3.43
C ARG A 322 -12.00 18.88 -3.59
N ALA A 323 -12.54 18.27 -4.64
CA ALA A 323 -12.19 16.90 -4.98
C ALA A 323 -10.67 16.74 -5.17
N ALA A 324 -10.09 15.79 -4.50
CA ALA A 324 -8.67 15.47 -4.63
C ALA A 324 -8.35 15.04 -6.08
N GLN A 325 -7.19 15.45 -6.58
CA GLN A 325 -6.66 14.93 -7.84
C GLN A 325 -5.68 13.81 -7.53
N VAL A 326 -5.88 12.69 -8.18
CA VAL A 326 -5.10 11.46 -7.97
C VAL A 326 -4.24 11.20 -9.20
N SER A 327 -2.97 10.89 -9.00
CA SER A 327 -2.03 10.53 -10.05
C SER A 327 -1.08 9.43 -9.57
N ASP A 328 -0.48 8.74 -10.54
CA ASP A 328 0.41 7.63 -10.27
C ASP A 328 1.87 8.07 -10.18
N VAL A 329 2.60 7.49 -9.23
CA VAL A 329 4.06 7.57 -9.13
C VAL A 329 4.60 6.16 -9.39
N PRO A 330 5.06 5.86 -10.61
CA PRO A 330 5.57 4.52 -10.92
C PRO A 330 6.74 4.13 -10.03
N LEU A 331 6.74 2.88 -9.53
CA LEU A 331 7.81 2.28 -8.75
C LEU A 331 8.53 1.23 -9.60
N ARG A 332 9.86 1.28 -9.63
CA ARG A 332 10.71 0.45 -10.49
C ARG A 332 11.78 -0.33 -9.75
N GLY A 333 11.87 -0.20 -8.42
CA GLY A 333 12.84 -0.92 -7.60
C GLY A 333 12.69 -2.43 -7.64
N GLY A 334 11.45 -2.94 -7.82
CA GLY A 334 11.18 -4.36 -7.97
C GLY A 334 11.47 -4.88 -9.38
N ARG A 335 11.93 -6.13 -9.48
CA ARG A 335 12.08 -6.84 -10.75
C ARG A 335 10.70 -7.22 -11.31
N PRO A 336 10.48 -7.16 -12.64
CA PRO A 336 9.26 -7.66 -13.25
C PRO A 336 9.08 -9.16 -12.99
N LEU A 337 7.85 -9.58 -12.73
CA LEU A 337 7.48 -11.00 -12.77
C LEU A 337 6.85 -11.28 -14.15
N GLU A 338 7.30 -12.34 -14.81
CA GLU A 338 6.80 -12.73 -16.11
C GLU A 338 6.44 -14.20 -16.14
N ILE A 339 5.35 -14.53 -16.82
CA ILE A 339 4.98 -15.91 -17.14
C ILE A 339 5.32 -16.15 -18.61
N TRP A 340 6.19 -17.12 -18.85
CA TRP A 340 6.58 -17.50 -20.19
C TRP A 340 5.95 -18.83 -20.59
N GLN A 341 5.11 -18.82 -21.61
CA GLN A 341 4.65 -20.03 -22.25
C GLN A 341 5.62 -20.33 -23.41
N VAL A 342 6.25 -21.49 -23.39
CA VAL A 342 7.26 -21.87 -24.39
C VAL A 342 7.00 -23.28 -24.90
N ARG A 343 7.28 -23.48 -26.21
CA ARG A 343 7.17 -24.77 -26.89
C ARG A 343 8.51 -25.39 -27.17
N THR A 344 9.60 -24.63 -27.07
CA THR A 344 10.97 -25.12 -27.26
C THR A 344 11.93 -24.40 -26.30
N LEU A 345 13.05 -25.04 -25.99
CA LEU A 345 14.15 -24.40 -25.26
C LEU A 345 14.73 -23.17 -25.98
N ASP A 346 14.80 -23.25 -27.32
CA ASP A 346 15.34 -22.15 -28.11
C ASP A 346 14.43 -20.93 -28.12
N GLU A 347 13.12 -21.10 -28.03
CA GLU A 347 12.17 -20.01 -27.83
C GLU A 347 12.42 -19.28 -26.49
N ALA A 348 12.61 -20.02 -25.42
CA ALA A 348 12.91 -19.45 -24.12
C ALA A 348 14.25 -18.68 -24.09
N ARG A 349 15.30 -19.27 -24.72
CA ARG A 349 16.62 -18.63 -24.88
C ARG A 349 16.55 -17.36 -25.73
N ALA A 350 15.83 -17.43 -26.87
CA ALA A 350 15.64 -16.28 -27.73
C ALA A 350 14.94 -15.13 -27.02
N ARG A 351 13.91 -15.44 -26.23
CA ARG A 351 13.20 -14.42 -25.39
C ARG A 351 14.14 -13.81 -24.37
N ALA A 352 14.91 -14.59 -23.63
CA ALA A 352 15.89 -14.11 -22.67
C ALA A 352 16.94 -13.19 -23.33
N ALA A 353 17.40 -13.53 -24.54
CA ALA A 353 18.37 -12.74 -25.29
C ALA A 353 17.88 -11.35 -25.70
N THR A 354 16.57 -11.08 -25.67
CA THR A 354 16.00 -9.74 -25.94
C THR A 354 16.04 -8.80 -24.73
N ILE A 355 16.20 -9.32 -23.52
CA ILE A 355 16.18 -8.54 -22.29
C ILE A 355 17.47 -7.75 -22.17
N ARG A 356 17.35 -6.43 -21.95
CA ARG A 356 18.49 -5.51 -21.82
C ARG A 356 18.59 -4.89 -20.43
N GLU A 357 17.45 -4.50 -19.87
CA GLU A 357 17.36 -3.83 -18.59
C GLU A 357 16.39 -4.58 -17.67
N ARG A 358 16.61 -4.53 -16.36
CA ARG A 358 15.73 -5.11 -15.35
C ARG A 358 15.37 -6.59 -15.63
N PRO A 359 16.33 -7.52 -15.49
CA PRO A 359 16.08 -8.94 -15.75
C PRO A 359 14.88 -9.44 -14.93
N PRO A 360 13.84 -10.03 -15.55
CA PRO A 360 12.67 -10.51 -14.87
C PRO A 360 12.97 -11.73 -14.00
N ILE A 361 12.08 -11.98 -13.05
CA ILE A 361 11.90 -13.30 -12.43
C ILE A 361 10.80 -13.99 -13.22
N VAL A 362 11.03 -15.23 -13.64
CA VAL A 362 10.20 -15.90 -14.64
C VAL A 362 9.62 -17.21 -14.07
N GLU A 363 8.33 -17.40 -14.29
CA GLU A 363 7.70 -18.73 -14.30
C GLU A 363 7.63 -19.22 -15.73
N ILE A 364 8.20 -20.39 -16.02
CA ILE A 364 8.11 -21.01 -17.36
C ILE A 364 7.00 -22.06 -17.36
N ARG A 365 6.06 -21.93 -18.28
CA ARG A 365 5.03 -22.94 -18.59
C ARG A 365 5.42 -23.61 -19.90
N ALA A 366 6.01 -24.79 -19.81
CA ALA A 366 6.59 -25.50 -20.94
C ALA A 366 5.59 -26.50 -21.55
N ASP A 367 5.42 -26.40 -22.87
CA ASP A 367 4.65 -27.31 -23.71
C ASP A 367 5.60 -27.88 -24.78
N LEU A 368 6.55 -28.73 -24.35
CA LEU A 368 7.59 -29.27 -25.25
C LEU A 368 7.13 -30.45 -26.12
N GLY A 369 5.84 -30.82 -26.05
CA GLY A 369 5.28 -31.96 -26.75
C GLY A 369 5.61 -33.34 -26.10
N HIS A 370 6.22 -33.31 -24.93
CA HIS A 370 6.52 -34.47 -24.09
C HIS A 370 6.64 -34.04 -22.63
N THR A 371 6.49 -34.96 -21.70
CA THR A 371 6.67 -34.68 -20.26
C THR A 371 8.12 -34.29 -19.99
N LEU A 372 8.33 -33.21 -19.21
CA LEU A 372 9.65 -32.69 -18.89
C LEU A 372 10.51 -33.68 -18.14
N GLY A 373 11.68 -33.97 -18.68
CA GLY A 373 12.73 -34.69 -17.98
C GLY A 373 13.60 -33.76 -17.13
N VAL A 374 14.50 -34.34 -16.32
CA VAL A 374 15.47 -33.59 -15.52
C VAL A 374 16.33 -32.68 -16.40
N THR A 375 16.78 -33.18 -17.53
CA THR A 375 17.62 -32.42 -18.50
C THR A 375 16.89 -31.19 -19.05
N ASP A 376 15.60 -31.32 -19.37
CA ASP A 376 14.80 -30.20 -19.87
C ASP A 376 14.61 -29.16 -18.79
N SER A 377 14.29 -29.59 -17.58
CA SER A 377 14.13 -28.73 -16.41
C SER A 377 15.43 -27.98 -16.10
N ASP A 378 16.57 -28.66 -16.03
CA ASP A 378 17.87 -28.05 -15.79
C ASP A 378 18.22 -27.01 -16.89
N ALA A 379 17.91 -27.32 -18.15
CA ALA A 379 18.15 -26.42 -19.26
C ALA A 379 17.27 -25.18 -19.22
N LEU A 380 16.01 -25.29 -18.74
CA LEU A 380 15.09 -24.16 -18.53
C LEU A 380 15.51 -23.31 -17.33
N PHE A 381 15.87 -23.92 -16.20
CA PHE A 381 16.39 -23.18 -15.05
C PHE A 381 17.73 -22.47 -15.35
N GLY A 382 18.56 -23.06 -16.23
CA GLY A 382 19.86 -22.52 -16.62
C GLY A 382 19.82 -21.43 -17.69
N ILE A 383 18.68 -20.87 -18.06
CA ILE A 383 18.60 -19.81 -19.09
C ILE A 383 19.31 -18.53 -18.60
N PRO A 384 20.34 -18.05 -19.32
CA PRO A 384 21.10 -16.88 -18.89
C PRO A 384 20.31 -15.58 -19.09
N GLY A 385 20.59 -14.59 -18.23
CA GLY A 385 20.01 -13.25 -18.34
C GLY A 385 18.63 -13.08 -17.67
N VAL A 386 18.08 -14.12 -17.04
CA VAL A 386 16.85 -14.10 -16.26
C VAL A 386 17.01 -14.97 -15.01
N THR A 387 16.10 -14.82 -14.07
CA THR A 387 15.98 -15.75 -12.94
C THR A 387 14.72 -16.57 -13.16
N VAL A 388 14.88 -17.84 -13.51
CA VAL A 388 13.76 -18.78 -13.60
C VAL A 388 13.49 -19.30 -12.19
N LEU A 389 12.31 -18.99 -11.65
CA LEU A 389 11.92 -19.40 -10.30
C LEU A 389 11.20 -20.75 -10.31
N SER A 390 10.35 -20.97 -11.30
CA SER A 390 9.59 -22.21 -11.43
C SER A 390 9.44 -22.61 -12.90
N VAL A 391 9.36 -23.92 -13.12
CA VAL A 391 9.07 -24.52 -14.41
C VAL A 391 7.88 -25.46 -14.24
N ARG A 392 6.82 -25.23 -15.01
CA ARG A 392 5.61 -26.06 -15.03
C ARG A 392 5.52 -26.79 -16.35
N ASP A 393 5.35 -28.09 -16.26
CA ASP A 393 5.09 -28.96 -17.41
C ASP A 393 3.57 -28.95 -17.70
N LEU A 394 3.19 -28.49 -18.89
CA LEU A 394 1.78 -28.52 -19.33
C LEU A 394 1.33 -29.91 -19.79
N HIS A 395 2.26 -30.87 -19.95
CA HIS A 395 1.97 -32.26 -20.29
C HIS A 395 1.95 -33.21 -19.08
N ASP A 396 2.23 -32.70 -17.87
CA ASP A 396 2.17 -33.52 -16.66
C ASP A 396 0.71 -33.91 -16.35
N PRO A 397 0.38 -35.20 -16.25
CA PRO A 397 -0.95 -35.65 -15.88
C PRO A 397 -1.31 -35.36 -14.41
N HIS A 398 -0.36 -34.91 -13.59
CA HIS A 398 -0.53 -34.65 -12.14
C HIS A 398 -0.23 -33.20 -11.77
N PRO A 399 -0.94 -32.22 -12.32
CA PRO A 399 -0.64 -30.79 -12.14
C PRO A 399 -0.74 -30.31 -10.68
N ALA A 400 -1.51 -31.01 -9.82
CA ALA A 400 -1.64 -30.68 -8.41
C ALA A 400 -0.35 -30.95 -7.61
N GLU A 401 0.39 -32.01 -7.95
CA GLU A 401 1.66 -32.33 -7.31
C GLU A 401 2.80 -31.39 -7.74
N GLN A 402 2.73 -30.89 -8.98
CA GLN A 402 3.66 -29.86 -9.46
C GLN A 402 3.49 -28.54 -8.72
N ARG A 403 2.27 -28.11 -8.46
CA ARG A 403 1.99 -26.89 -7.67
C ARG A 403 2.59 -26.99 -6.28
N ALA A 404 2.43 -28.14 -5.63
CA ALA A 404 2.99 -28.37 -4.30
C ALA A 404 4.54 -28.36 -4.29
N ARG A 405 5.20 -28.80 -5.38
CA ARG A 405 6.66 -28.78 -5.53
C ARG A 405 7.20 -27.40 -5.90
N ALA A 406 6.43 -26.60 -6.62
CA ALA A 406 6.81 -25.27 -7.05
C ALA A 406 6.70 -24.20 -5.92
N GLY A 407 6.28 -24.59 -4.71
CA GLY A 407 6.07 -23.65 -3.61
C GLY A 407 4.89 -22.71 -3.84
N ASP A 408 4.00 -23.07 -4.77
CA ASP A 408 2.75 -22.32 -4.92
C ASP A 408 1.95 -22.45 -3.63
N GLU A 409 1.50 -21.33 -3.12
CA GLU A 409 0.52 -21.30 -2.05
C GLU A 409 -0.65 -22.19 -2.47
N LEU A 410 -1.07 -23.08 -1.57
CA LEU A 410 -2.22 -23.95 -1.80
C LEU A 410 -3.40 -23.10 -2.29
N PRO A 411 -4.19 -23.59 -3.26
CA PRO A 411 -5.37 -22.86 -3.69
C PRO A 411 -6.22 -22.51 -2.49
N GLU A 412 -6.91 -21.37 -2.53
CA GLU A 412 -7.82 -20.89 -1.48
C GLU A 412 -8.82 -21.98 -1.07
N MET A 413 -8.38 -22.87 -0.21
CA MET A 413 -9.25 -23.83 0.44
C MET A 413 -9.56 -23.26 1.82
N ARG A 414 -10.81 -23.35 2.24
CA ARG A 414 -11.15 -23.11 3.65
C ARG A 414 -10.28 -24.00 4.50
N VAL A 415 -9.85 -23.54 5.67
CA VAL A 415 -9.04 -24.34 6.58
C VAL A 415 -9.72 -25.69 6.85
N GLU A 416 -11.05 -25.69 6.94
CA GLU A 416 -11.84 -26.91 7.09
C GLU A 416 -11.78 -27.81 5.83
N GLU A 417 -11.73 -27.24 4.63
CA GLU A 417 -11.62 -28.00 3.37
C GLU A 417 -10.22 -28.59 3.23
N LEU A 418 -9.18 -27.79 3.54
CA LEU A 418 -7.80 -28.26 3.60
C LEU A 418 -7.63 -29.37 4.63
N PHE A 419 -8.23 -29.20 5.80
CA PHE A 419 -8.22 -30.25 6.84
C PHE A 419 -8.94 -31.51 6.39
N ARG A 420 -10.13 -31.38 5.78
CA ARG A 420 -10.88 -32.52 5.23
C ARG A 420 -10.06 -33.26 4.19
N ASP A 421 -9.36 -32.55 3.32
CA ASP A 421 -8.52 -33.14 2.26
C ASP A 421 -7.28 -33.84 2.84
N LEU A 422 -6.56 -33.20 3.77
CA LEU A 422 -5.41 -33.76 4.46
C LEU A 422 -5.82 -34.98 5.33
N TRP A 423 -6.94 -34.88 6.03
CA TRP A 423 -7.48 -35.97 6.84
C TRP A 423 -7.85 -37.15 5.97
N ALA A 424 -8.57 -36.92 4.87
CA ALA A 424 -8.96 -38.00 3.94
C ALA A 424 -7.74 -38.67 3.32
N LYS A 425 -6.70 -37.92 2.96
CA LYS A 425 -5.41 -38.48 2.49
C LYS A 425 -4.71 -39.33 3.54
N LYS A 426 -4.78 -38.91 4.81
CA LYS A 426 -4.12 -39.61 5.91
C LYS A 426 -4.89 -40.82 6.42
N HIS A 427 -6.21 -40.73 6.46
CA HIS A 427 -7.08 -41.72 7.10
C HIS A 427 -7.94 -42.54 6.11
N GLY A 428 -7.90 -42.21 4.81
CA GLY A 428 -8.64 -42.93 3.76
C GLY A 428 -10.14 -42.59 3.67
N ALA A 429 -10.63 -41.69 4.54
CA ALA A 429 -12.00 -41.19 4.54
C ALA A 429 -12.06 -39.76 5.10
N PRO A 430 -13.02 -38.93 4.66
CA PRO A 430 -13.19 -37.57 5.21
C PRO A 430 -13.53 -37.61 6.71
N PRO A 431 -13.16 -36.54 7.48
CA PRO A 431 -13.55 -36.43 8.89
C PRO A 431 -15.06 -36.20 9.02
N ASP A 432 -15.60 -36.56 10.15
CA ASP A 432 -16.98 -36.20 10.51
C ASP A 432 -17.08 -34.73 10.93
N ASP A 433 -18.30 -34.21 11.01
CA ASP A 433 -18.53 -32.80 11.31
C ASP A 433 -18.13 -32.42 12.74
N ALA A 434 -18.12 -33.38 13.69
CA ALA A 434 -17.66 -33.15 15.06
C ALA A 434 -16.13 -32.93 15.08
N THR A 435 -15.37 -33.72 14.34
CA THR A 435 -13.91 -33.56 14.19
C THR A 435 -13.55 -32.23 13.53
N VAL A 436 -14.34 -31.79 12.54
CA VAL A 436 -14.14 -30.49 11.90
C VAL A 436 -14.44 -29.32 12.87
N ALA A 437 -15.49 -29.45 13.68
CA ALA A 437 -15.82 -28.44 14.70
C ALA A 437 -14.77 -28.36 15.80
N GLU A 438 -14.16 -29.50 16.19
CA GLU A 438 -13.04 -29.54 17.15
C GLU A 438 -11.79 -28.84 16.60
N LEU A 439 -11.46 -29.02 15.31
CA LEU A 439 -10.39 -28.30 14.67
C LEU A 439 -10.67 -26.77 14.66
N ALA A 440 -11.88 -26.37 14.29
CA ALA A 440 -12.26 -24.94 14.27
C ALA A 440 -12.09 -24.32 15.66
N SER A 441 -12.48 -25.05 16.72
CA SER A 441 -12.30 -24.62 18.10
C SER A 441 -10.82 -24.52 18.50
N ALA A 442 -9.99 -25.49 18.11
CA ALA A 442 -8.56 -25.49 18.39
C ALA A 442 -7.82 -24.37 17.65
N LEU A 443 -8.20 -24.08 16.40
CA LEU A 443 -7.65 -22.96 15.65
C LEU A 443 -8.02 -21.61 16.26
N MET A 444 -9.24 -21.45 16.76
CA MET A 444 -9.66 -20.26 17.49
C MET A 444 -8.88 -20.08 18.80
N GLU A 445 -8.48 -21.19 19.44
CA GLU A 445 -7.67 -21.16 20.66
C GLU A 445 -6.21 -20.79 20.35
N VAL A 446 -5.62 -21.28 19.27
CA VAL A 446 -4.26 -20.93 18.82
C VAL A 446 -4.17 -19.45 18.41
N VAL A 447 -5.16 -18.96 17.66
CA VAL A 447 -5.25 -17.53 17.29
C VAL A 447 -5.39 -16.66 18.54
N ARG A 448 -6.07 -17.16 19.56
CA ARG A 448 -6.25 -16.51 20.85
C ARG A 448 -4.94 -16.39 21.66
N ASP A 449 -4.11 -17.45 21.62
CA ASP A 449 -2.81 -17.48 22.31
C ASP A 449 -1.73 -16.64 21.60
N GLU A 450 -1.82 -16.46 20.29
CA GLU A 450 -0.91 -15.60 19.53
C GLU A 450 -1.21 -14.11 19.70
N ASP A 451 -2.48 -13.75 19.89
CA ASP A 451 -2.91 -12.37 20.16
C ASP A 451 -2.65 -11.92 21.62
N ASP A 452 -2.45 -12.88 22.55
CA ASP A 452 -2.16 -12.60 23.95
C ASP A 452 -0.64 -12.56 24.28
N ARG A 453 0.23 -12.81 23.29
CA ARG A 453 1.70 -12.76 23.40
C ARG A 453 2.28 -11.57 22.66
#